data_beb4047f0c3d0a5c23fa0176a82d00f0
#
_entry.id   beb4047f0c3d0a5c23fa0176a82d00f0
#
_cell.length_a   1.000
_cell.length_b   1.000
_cell.length_c   1.000
_cell.angle_alpha   90.00
_cell.angle_beta   90.00
_cell.angle_gamma   90.00
#
_symmetry.space_group_name_H-M   'P 1'
#
loop_
_entity.id
_entity.type
_entity.pdbx_description
1 polymer ?
#
loop_
_entity_poly.entity_id
_entity_poly.type
_entity_poly.pdbx_seq_one_letter_code
_entity_poly.pdbx_strand_id
1 'polypeptide(L)'
;MKIKLTDEAVEWFKNELDLPEKNKVLQFYVRYGGEFQLKQGFSPAFRVELSNDVEIGYHENYNDLIVVVSEDDLWYFEDHEVLVEKVDHEDEIVYSTIN
;
A
#
# COMPACT_ATOMS: atom_id res chain seq x y z
N MET A 1 -5.40 -12.22 3.01
CA MET A 1 -4.79 -11.00 2.45
C MET A 1 -3.66 -10.50 3.32
N LYS A 2 -2.59 -10.05 2.70
CA LYS A 2 -1.49 -9.40 3.40
C LYS A 2 -0.83 -8.39 2.46
N ILE A 3 -0.57 -7.19 2.96
CA ILE A 3 0.28 -6.22 2.27
C ILE A 3 1.48 -6.01 3.17
N LYS A 4 2.62 -6.55 2.75
CA LYS A 4 3.84 -6.54 3.55
C LYS A 4 4.80 -5.48 3.00
N LEU A 5 5.20 -4.55 3.87
CA LEU A 5 6.20 -3.54 3.54
C LEU A 5 7.53 -3.95 4.14
N THR A 6 8.60 -3.83 3.36
CA THR A 6 9.94 -3.97 3.92
C THR A 6 10.24 -2.76 4.81
N ASP A 7 11.22 -2.91 5.70
CA ASP A 7 11.63 -1.80 6.58
C ASP A 7 12.05 -0.57 5.78
N GLU A 8 12.74 -0.80 4.67
CA GLU A 8 13.17 0.30 3.78
C GLU A 8 11.98 1.00 3.14
N ALA A 9 10.97 0.24 2.73
CA ALA A 9 9.74 0.82 2.17
C ALA A 9 9.01 1.64 3.23
N VAL A 10 8.90 1.14 4.45
CA VAL A 10 8.27 1.87 5.56
C VAL A 10 8.95 3.22 5.77
N GLU A 11 10.28 3.22 5.85
CA GLU A 11 11.03 4.46 6.04
C GLU A 11 10.86 5.42 4.86
N TRP A 12 10.87 4.89 3.64
CA TRP A 12 10.67 5.70 2.45
C TRP A 12 9.30 6.40 2.46
N PHE A 13 8.23 5.66 2.77
CA PHE A 13 6.89 6.24 2.85
C PHE A 13 6.80 7.31 3.93
N LYS A 14 7.40 7.06 5.10
CA LYS A 14 7.40 8.04 6.18
C LYS A 14 8.07 9.35 5.76
N ASN A 15 9.23 9.24 5.12
CA ASN A 15 9.99 10.41 4.72
C ASN A 15 9.36 11.16 3.55
N GLU A 16 8.90 10.42 2.52
CA GLU A 16 8.33 11.05 1.33
C GLU A 16 6.96 11.67 1.59
N LEU A 17 6.17 11.07 2.46
CA LEU A 17 4.79 11.45 2.68
C LEU A 17 4.55 12.16 4.01
N ASP A 18 5.61 12.42 4.74
CA ASP A 18 5.55 13.05 6.09
C ASP A 18 4.61 12.30 7.04
N LEU A 19 4.74 10.97 7.05
CA LEU A 19 3.97 10.10 7.94
C LEU A 19 4.87 9.52 9.04
N PRO A 20 4.33 9.15 10.20
CA PRO A 20 2.93 9.20 10.59
C PRO A 20 2.47 10.62 10.92
N GLU A 21 1.22 10.89 10.66
CA GLU A 21 0.57 12.13 11.05
C GLU A 21 -0.84 11.80 11.55
N LYS A 22 -1.30 12.52 12.55
CA LYS A 22 -2.60 12.28 13.17
C LYS A 22 -3.72 12.28 12.13
N ASN A 23 -4.56 11.24 12.17
CA ASN A 23 -5.71 11.05 11.30
C ASN A 23 -5.38 10.81 9.83
N LYS A 24 -4.12 10.55 9.51
CA LYS A 24 -3.70 10.20 8.14
C LYS A 24 -3.22 8.75 8.06
N VAL A 25 -3.54 8.12 6.94
CA VAL A 25 -3.17 6.74 6.67
C VAL A 25 -2.56 6.63 5.27
N LEU A 26 -1.77 5.58 5.07
CA LEU A 26 -1.29 5.21 3.74
C LEU A 26 -2.28 4.21 3.15
N GLN A 27 -2.99 4.61 2.12
CA GLN A 27 -3.96 3.76 1.46
C GLN A 27 -3.38 3.15 0.19
N PHE A 28 -3.44 1.82 0.09
CA PHE A 28 -3.22 1.13 -1.18
C PHE A 28 -4.56 0.96 -1.85
N TYR A 29 -4.63 1.28 -3.14
CA TYR A 29 -5.87 1.23 -3.90
C TYR A 29 -5.63 0.67 -5.29
N VAL A 30 -6.69 0.50 -6.05
CA VAL A 30 -6.64 -0.13 -7.38
C VAL A 30 -6.79 0.92 -8.46
N ARG A 31 -5.96 0.84 -9.50
CA ARG A 31 -6.08 1.72 -10.67
C ARG A 31 -6.02 0.90 -11.95
N TYR A 32 -6.49 1.48 -13.05
CA TYR A 32 -6.38 0.87 -14.37
C TYR A 32 -4.95 0.94 -14.89
N GLY A 33 -4.54 -0.10 -15.61
CA GLY A 33 -3.23 -0.15 -16.25
C GLY A 33 -2.11 -0.46 -15.27
N GLY A 34 -0.92 0.08 -15.57
CA GLY A 34 0.28 -0.17 -14.77
C GLY A 34 0.99 -1.45 -15.17
N GLU A 35 2.21 -1.62 -14.67
CA GLU A 35 3.05 -2.75 -15.04
C GLU A 35 2.80 -4.00 -14.19
N PHE A 36 2.58 -3.81 -12.90
CA PHE A 36 2.33 -4.93 -11.99
C PHE A 36 0.83 -5.16 -11.84
N GLN A 37 0.34 -6.27 -12.39
CA GLN A 37 -1.09 -6.57 -12.39
C GLN A 37 -1.37 -7.88 -11.66
N LEU A 38 -1.92 -7.78 -10.44
CA LEU A 38 -2.46 -8.96 -9.73
C LEU A 38 -3.66 -9.53 -10.45
N LYS A 39 -4.47 -8.65 -11.03
CA LYS A 39 -5.61 -8.99 -11.86
C LYS A 39 -5.49 -8.20 -13.15
N GLN A 40 -5.75 -8.85 -14.27
CA GLN A 40 -5.56 -8.27 -15.58
C GLN A 40 -6.27 -6.93 -15.73
N GLY A 41 -5.52 -5.92 -16.18
CA GLY A 41 -6.02 -4.57 -16.39
C GLY A 41 -5.92 -3.64 -15.20
N PHE A 42 -5.52 -4.14 -14.02
CA PHE A 42 -5.49 -3.36 -12.79
C PHE A 42 -4.17 -3.51 -12.05
N SER A 43 -3.69 -2.43 -11.48
CA SER A 43 -2.48 -2.44 -10.65
C SER A 43 -2.71 -1.72 -9.33
N PRO A 44 -1.88 -2.02 -8.31
CA PRO A 44 -1.96 -1.28 -7.05
C PRO A 44 -1.33 0.10 -7.20
N ALA A 45 -1.81 1.02 -6.40
CA ALA A 45 -1.24 2.35 -6.25
C ALA A 45 -1.37 2.75 -4.78
N PHE A 46 -0.74 3.85 -4.40
CA PHE A 46 -0.82 4.33 -3.03
C PHE A 46 -1.07 5.83 -2.99
N ARG A 47 -1.67 6.26 -1.89
CA ARG A 47 -1.87 7.69 -1.59
C ARG A 47 -2.04 7.89 -0.09
N VAL A 48 -1.84 9.13 0.35
CA VAL A 48 -2.19 9.53 1.71
C VAL A 48 -3.67 9.91 1.74
N GLU A 49 -4.37 9.43 2.76
CA GLU A 49 -5.78 9.72 2.92
C GLU A 49 -6.10 10.01 4.38
N LEU A 50 -7.18 10.73 4.63
CA LEU A 50 -7.69 10.92 6.00
C LEU A 50 -8.38 9.64 6.43
N SER A 51 -8.08 9.17 7.64
CA SER A 51 -8.63 7.90 8.13
C SER A 51 -10.16 7.89 8.15
N ASN A 52 -10.80 9.03 8.38
CA ASN A 52 -12.25 9.13 8.40
C ASN A 52 -12.89 9.11 7.01
N ASP A 53 -12.10 9.29 5.96
CA ASP A 53 -12.59 9.29 4.58
C ASP A 53 -12.50 7.91 3.92
N VAL A 54 -12.01 6.91 4.65
CA VAL A 54 -11.84 5.54 4.13
C VAL A 54 -12.71 4.58 4.92
N GLU A 55 -13.51 3.79 4.23
CA GLU A 55 -14.15 2.63 4.85
C GLU A 55 -13.11 1.51 4.87
N ILE A 56 -12.45 1.35 6.01
CA ILE A 56 -11.29 0.47 6.14
C ILE A 56 -11.72 -0.99 6.17
N GLY A 57 -11.29 -1.76 5.17
CA GLY A 57 -11.52 -3.19 5.09
C GLY A 57 -10.33 -4.01 5.58
N TYR A 58 -9.14 -3.45 5.49
CA TYR A 58 -7.90 -4.08 5.92
C TYR A 58 -6.97 -3.02 6.47
N HIS A 59 -6.24 -3.34 7.55
CA HIS A 59 -5.22 -2.43 8.06
C HIS A 59 -4.06 -3.19 8.69
N GLU A 60 -2.90 -2.57 8.68
CA GLU A 60 -1.69 -3.01 9.35
C GLU A 60 -0.95 -1.79 9.89
N ASN A 61 -0.23 -1.98 10.99
CA ASN A 61 0.61 -0.94 11.59
C ASN A 61 2.08 -1.33 11.43
N TYR A 62 2.85 -0.47 10.76
CA TYR A 62 4.29 -0.63 10.57
C TYR A 62 5.01 0.52 11.26
N ASN A 63 5.34 0.36 12.56
CA ASN A 63 6.02 1.40 13.34
C ASN A 63 5.27 2.73 13.26
N ASP A 64 3.97 2.68 13.57
CA ASP A 64 3.03 3.82 13.52
C ASP A 64 2.64 4.30 12.13
N LEU A 65 3.20 3.74 11.07
CA LEU A 65 2.68 3.92 9.72
C LEU A 65 1.48 3.02 9.54
N ILE A 66 0.29 3.59 9.46
CA ILE A 66 -0.94 2.83 9.30
C ILE A 66 -1.23 2.64 7.81
N VAL A 67 -1.24 1.40 7.39
CA VAL A 67 -1.53 0.99 6.01
C VAL A 67 -2.95 0.47 5.95
N VAL A 68 -3.72 0.92 4.97
CA VAL A 68 -5.12 0.50 4.82
C VAL A 68 -5.45 0.14 3.37
N VAL A 69 -6.49 -0.68 3.23
CA VAL A 69 -7.19 -0.92 1.97
C VAL A 69 -8.67 -0.69 2.23
N SER A 70 -9.31 0.06 1.35
CA SER A 70 -10.75 0.31 1.43
C SER A 70 -11.54 -0.98 1.19
N GLU A 71 -12.72 -1.09 1.82
CA GLU A 71 -13.63 -2.20 1.57
C GLU A 71 -13.93 -2.39 0.09
N ASP A 72 -14.03 -1.30 -0.67
CA ASP A 72 -14.32 -1.36 -2.11
C ASP A 72 -13.20 -1.99 -2.93
N ASP A 73 -11.98 -2.03 -2.41
CA ASP A 73 -10.82 -2.55 -3.12
C ASP A 73 -10.34 -3.91 -2.59
N LEU A 74 -10.99 -4.47 -1.58
CA LEU A 74 -10.59 -5.77 -1.02
C LEU A 74 -10.56 -6.87 -2.06
N TRP A 75 -11.51 -6.86 -3.00
CA TRP A 75 -11.62 -7.87 -4.05
C TRP A 75 -10.34 -8.05 -4.85
N TYR A 76 -9.57 -6.96 -4.99
CA TYR A 76 -8.34 -6.97 -5.77
C TYR A 76 -7.20 -7.67 -5.03
N PHE A 77 -7.10 -7.44 -3.72
CA PHE A 77 -5.98 -7.91 -2.90
C PHE A 77 -6.25 -9.22 -2.16
N GLU A 78 -7.51 -9.61 -1.98
CA GLU A 78 -7.91 -10.60 -0.97
C GLU A 78 -7.27 -11.97 -1.09
N ASP A 79 -6.94 -12.43 -2.29
CA ASP A 79 -6.35 -13.76 -2.50
C ASP A 79 -4.82 -13.72 -2.62
N HIS A 80 -4.22 -12.60 -2.28
CA HIS A 80 -2.79 -12.40 -2.51
C HIS A 80 -2.07 -11.89 -1.27
N GLU A 81 -0.80 -12.24 -1.19
CA GLU A 81 0.14 -11.56 -0.31
C GLU A 81 1.03 -10.70 -1.19
N VAL A 82 0.96 -9.39 -1.00
CA VAL A 82 1.71 -8.41 -1.79
C VAL A 82 2.90 -7.92 -0.99
N LEU A 83 4.07 -7.97 -1.61
CA LEU A 83 5.28 -7.40 -1.03
C LEU A 83 5.53 -6.03 -1.66
N VAL A 84 5.73 -5.04 -0.81
CA VAL A 84 6.01 -3.67 -1.21
C VAL A 84 7.44 -3.34 -0.79
N GLU A 85 8.29 -3.07 -1.77
CA GLU A 85 9.71 -2.84 -1.55
C GLU A 85 10.15 -1.51 -2.15
N LYS A 86 11.16 -0.90 -1.53
CA LYS A 86 11.86 0.21 -2.15
C LYS A 86 13.04 -0.33 -2.95
N VAL A 87 13.19 0.13 -4.18
CA VAL A 87 14.31 -0.26 -5.02
C VAL A 87 15.55 0.49 -4.57
N ASP A 88 16.66 -0.25 -4.32
CA ASP A 88 17.97 0.35 -4.04
C ASP A 88 18.39 1.22 -5.21
N HIS A 89 18.94 2.36 -4.96
CA HIS A 89 19.46 3.32 -5.95
C HIS A 89 18.39 4.09 -6.72
N GLU A 90 17.12 3.76 -6.54
CA GLU A 90 16.02 4.48 -7.19
C GLU A 90 15.00 4.92 -6.15
N ASP A 91 14.38 6.07 -6.38
CA ASP A 91 13.34 6.60 -5.52
C ASP A 91 11.99 6.06 -5.96
N GLU A 92 11.87 4.73 -5.92
CA GLU A 92 10.76 4.01 -6.52
C GLU A 92 10.31 2.84 -5.64
N ILE A 93 8.99 2.62 -5.63
CA ILE A 93 8.36 1.50 -4.94
C ILE A 93 8.00 0.42 -5.97
N VAL A 94 8.28 -0.82 -5.63
CA VAL A 94 8.01 -1.98 -6.46
C VAL A 94 7.11 -2.96 -5.71
N TYR A 95 6.16 -3.52 -6.43
CA TYR A 95 5.24 -4.52 -5.92
C TYR A 95 5.58 -5.89 -6.46
N SER A 96 5.42 -6.92 -5.62
CA SER A 96 5.52 -8.31 -6.04
C SER A 96 4.59 -9.18 -5.19
N THR A 97 4.40 -10.43 -5.60
CA THR A 97 3.62 -11.36 -4.79
C THR A 97 4.54 -12.25 -4.00
N ILE A 98 4.09 -12.58 -2.77
CA ILE A 98 4.74 -13.57 -1.93
C ILE A 98 3.91 -14.85 -2.03
N ASN A 99 4.49 -15.91 -2.54
CA ASN A 99 3.82 -17.21 -2.58
C ASN A 99 4.75 -18.29 -2.05
#